data_6e5d51b5e83047aa896dc75b355ae648
#
_entry.id   6e5d51b5e83047aa896dc75b355ae648
#
_cell.length_a   1.000
_cell.length_b   1.000
_cell.length_c   1.000
_cell.angle_alpha   90.00
_cell.angle_beta   90.00
_cell.angle_gamma   90.00
#
_symmetry.space_group_name_H-M   'P 1'
#
loop_
_entity.id
_entity.type
_entity.pdbx_description
1 polymer ?
#
loop_
_entity_poly.entity_id
_entity_poly.type
_entity_poly.pdbx_seq_one_letter_code
_entity_poly.pdbx_strand_id
1 'polypeptide(L)' 'MLDYELYLTYYEWGNLKLKLKEWNIEYTIDNQNTEGIDITIKATPVKAKKVFDYIKWLYI' A
#
# COMPACT_ATOMS: atom_id res chain seq x y z
N MET A 1 -0.29 -6.49 -15.25
CA MET A 1 -0.22 -5.75 -13.97
C MET A 1 1.15 -5.15 -13.79
N LEU A 2 1.22 -4.05 -13.10
CA LEU A 2 2.46 -3.34 -12.83
C LEU A 2 2.84 -3.45 -11.36
N ASP A 3 4.14 -3.32 -11.09
CA ASP A 3 4.67 -3.32 -9.73
C ASP A 3 4.86 -1.87 -9.30
N TYR A 4 4.36 -1.55 -8.11
CA TYR A 4 4.50 -0.23 -7.50
C TYR A 4 5.17 -0.38 -6.15
N GLU A 5 6.28 0.34 -5.93
CA GLU A 5 6.98 0.33 -4.67
C GLU A 5 6.49 1.48 -3.79
N LEU A 6 6.22 1.17 -2.52
CA LEU A 6 5.71 2.13 -1.56
C LEU A 6 6.50 2.02 -0.25
N TYR A 7 6.86 3.16 0.33
CA TYR A 7 7.37 3.20 1.69
C TYR A 7 6.29 3.84 2.57
N LEU A 8 5.86 3.11 3.60
CA LEU A 8 4.72 3.50 4.41
C LEU A 8 5.09 3.55 5.89
N THR A 9 4.52 4.51 6.60
CA THR A 9 4.56 4.47 8.07
C THR A 9 3.69 3.33 8.55
N TYR A 10 3.86 2.90 9.81
CA TYR A 10 3.03 1.83 10.35
C TYR A 10 1.56 2.25 10.49
N TYR A 11 1.30 3.54 10.65
CA TYR A 11 -0.07 4.04 10.64
C TYR A 11 -0.71 3.80 9.25
N GLU A 12 0.01 4.16 8.19
CA GLU A 12 -0.47 3.95 6.83
C GLU A 12 -0.63 2.47 6.51
N TRP A 13 0.38 1.67 6.88
CA TRP A 13 0.36 0.25 6.62
C TRP A 13 -0.77 -0.47 7.35
N GLY A 14 -0.97 -0.15 8.65
CA GLY A 14 -2.02 -0.75 9.45
C GLY A 14 -3.41 -0.54 8.86
N ASN A 15 -3.63 0.62 8.24
CA ASN A 15 -4.90 0.90 7.56
C ASN A 15 -4.96 0.31 6.16
N LEU A 16 -3.85 0.42 5.41
CA LEU A 16 -3.83 0.00 4.01
C LEU A 16 -3.91 -1.51 3.83
N LYS A 17 -3.28 -2.30 4.71
CA LYS A 17 -3.26 -3.76 4.52
C LYS A 17 -4.66 -4.37 4.49
N LEU A 18 -5.59 -3.81 5.25
CA LEU A 18 -6.98 -4.27 5.23
C LEU A 18 -7.65 -3.97 3.88
N LYS A 19 -7.34 -2.82 3.31
CA LYS A 19 -7.86 -2.42 2.01
C LYS A 19 -7.26 -3.23 0.87
N LEU A 20 -5.99 -3.57 0.96
CA LEU A 20 -5.34 -4.43 -0.04
C LEU A 20 -6.05 -5.78 -0.11
N LYS A 21 -6.39 -6.34 1.05
CA LYS A 21 -7.13 -7.59 1.11
C LYS A 21 -8.54 -7.42 0.53
N GLU A 22 -9.23 -6.36 0.92
CA GLU A 22 -10.59 -6.05 0.45
C GLU A 22 -10.64 -5.87 -1.07
N TRP A 23 -9.63 -5.18 -1.63
CA TRP A 23 -9.55 -4.92 -3.05
C TRP A 23 -8.87 -6.02 -3.85
N ASN A 24 -8.46 -7.09 -3.17
CA ASN A 24 -7.81 -8.24 -3.79
C ASN A 24 -6.53 -7.86 -4.54
N ILE A 25 -5.70 -7.05 -3.90
CA ILE A 25 -4.42 -6.59 -4.45
C ILE A 25 -3.29 -7.38 -3.79
N GLU A 26 -2.46 -8.03 -4.60
CA GLU A 26 -1.29 -8.77 -4.11
C GLU A 26 -0.17 -7.79 -3.74
N TYR A 27 0.58 -8.15 -2.71
CA TYR A 27 1.72 -7.36 -2.30
C TYR A 27 2.81 -8.26 -1.70
N THR A 28 4.04 -7.72 -1.65
CA THR A 28 5.15 -8.33 -0.93
C THR A 28 5.74 -7.30 0.01
N ILE A 29 6.22 -7.77 1.16
CA ILE A 29 6.94 -6.93 2.10
C ILE A 29 8.43 -7.07 1.78
N ASP A 30 9.04 -5.97 1.34
CA ASP A 30 10.42 -5.98 0.90
C ASP A 30 11.41 -5.70 2.03
N ASN A 31 11.02 -4.80 2.94
CA ASN A 31 11.84 -4.45 4.09
C ASN A 31 10.98 -3.78 5.15
N GLN A 32 11.39 -3.85 6.40
CA GLN A 32 10.72 -3.11 7.47
C GLN A 32 11.73 -2.73 8.55
N ASN A 33 11.47 -1.57 9.17
CA ASN A 33 12.31 -1.05 10.24
C ASN A 33 11.41 -0.39 11.29
N THR A 34 12.01 0.32 12.27
CA THR A 34 11.24 0.93 13.35
C THR A 34 10.35 2.08 12.90
N GLU A 35 10.64 2.69 11.75
CA GLU A 35 9.91 3.86 11.25
C GLU A 35 8.83 3.51 10.24
N GLY A 36 8.99 2.42 9.51
CA GLY A 36 8.04 2.09 8.46
C GLY A 36 8.36 0.80 7.74
N ILE A 37 7.71 0.62 6.62
CA ILE A 37 7.73 -0.62 5.86
C ILE A 37 7.77 -0.32 4.37
N ASP A 38 8.63 -1.04 3.65
CA ASP A 38 8.67 -1.03 2.19
C ASP A 38 7.87 -2.19 1.65
N ILE A 39 6.93 -1.91 0.77
CA ILE A 39 6.16 -2.95 0.11
C ILE A 39 6.16 -2.72 -1.40
N THR A 40 5.91 -3.79 -2.13
CA THR A 40 5.63 -3.73 -3.57
C THR A 40 4.23 -4.29 -3.79
N ILE A 41 3.36 -3.51 -4.40
CA ILE A 41 2.02 -3.99 -4.78
C ILE A 41 2.01 -4.34 -6.25
N LYS A 42 1.22 -5.35 -6.61
CA LYS A 42 0.98 -5.74 -8.01
C LYS A 42 -0.45 -5.38 -8.35
N ALA A 43 -0.62 -4.39 -9.22
CA ALA A 43 -1.93 -3.86 -9.50
C ALA A 43 -2.03 -3.25 -10.89
N THR A 44 -3.26 -3.14 -11.38
CA THR A 44 -3.54 -2.33 -12.56
C THR A 44 -3.42 -0.85 -12.18
N PRO A 45 -3.22 0.06 -13.15
CA PRO A 45 -3.17 1.49 -12.84
C PRO A 45 -4.41 1.99 -12.09
N VAL A 46 -5.59 1.45 -12.39
CA VAL A 46 -6.83 1.84 -11.71
C VAL A 46 -6.78 1.46 -10.22
N LYS A 47 -6.36 0.24 -9.91
CA LYS A 47 -6.24 -0.21 -8.52
C LYS A 47 -5.12 0.51 -7.79
N ALA A 48 -4.01 0.78 -8.47
CA ALA A 48 -2.91 1.54 -7.87
C ALA A 48 -3.37 2.95 -7.49
N LYS A 49 -4.17 3.59 -8.33
CA LYS A 49 -4.74 4.90 -8.02
C LYS A 49 -5.60 4.85 -6.76
N LYS A 50 -6.40 3.79 -6.60
CA LYS A 50 -7.19 3.60 -5.37
C LYS A 50 -6.30 3.58 -4.13
N VAL A 51 -5.17 2.87 -4.21
CA VAL A 51 -4.23 2.78 -3.10
C VAL A 51 -3.65 4.16 -2.77
N PHE A 52 -3.16 4.88 -3.77
CA PHE A 52 -2.58 6.20 -3.54
C PHE A 52 -3.62 7.20 -3.02
N ASP A 53 -4.82 7.18 -3.53
CA ASP A 53 -5.90 8.06 -3.09
C ASP A 53 -6.29 7.74 -1.64
N TYR A 54 -6.31 6.46 -1.27
CA TYR A 54 -6.62 6.05 0.08
C TYR A 54 -5.57 6.55 1.08
N ILE A 55 -4.29 6.45 0.71
CA ILE A 55 -3.20 6.94 1.57
C ILE A 55 -3.35 8.44 1.81
N LYS A 56 -3.66 9.20 0.78
CA LYS A 56 -3.92 10.65 0.90
C LYS A 56 -5.11 10.91 1.82
N TRP A 57 -6.15 10.11 1.67
CA TRP A 57 -7.37 10.25 2.48
C TRP A 57 -7.09 10.09 3.97
N LEU A 58 -6.13 9.27 4.35
CA LEU A 58 -5.78 9.06 5.76
C LEU A 58 -5.32 10.35 6.46
N TYR A 59 -4.91 11.35 5.71
CA TYR A 59 -4.39 12.62 6.24
C TYR A 59 -5.32 13.80 6.03
N ILE A 60 -6.54 13.54 5.63
CA ILE A 60 -7.55 14.61 5.42
C ILE A 60 -8.31 14.91 6.71
#